data_4f40047e28f542172904510fe6311b30
#
_entry.id   4f40047e28f542172904510fe6311b30
#
_cell.length_a   1.000
_cell.length_b   1.000
_cell.length_c   1.000
_cell.angle_alpha   90.00
_cell.angle_beta   90.00
_cell.angle_gamma   90.00
#
_symmetry.space_group_name_H-M   'P 1'
#
loop_
_entity.id
_entity.type
_entity.pdbx_description
1 polymer ?
#
loop_
_entity_poly.entity_id
_entity_poly.type
_entity_poly.pdbx_seq_one_letter_code
_entity_poly.pdbx_strand_id
1 'polypeptide(L)'
;MSASFQAARRESNTATKLFMSSAEYFAIVFGAGFVFGTVRVMWLVPTVGVRVAELTELPLMLAVVFFAARWVNRRFLTERDQSTRLTVGVVAFALLLLAELILGVTLGGLTPKEVFLDHDPVSGTAYYLSLCAFALMPWCLGRVGRRAAASFG
;
A
#
# COMPACT_ATOMS: atom_id res chain seq x y z
N MET A 1 38.76 9.67 12.36
CA MET A 1 37.33 9.38 12.60
C MET A 1 36.88 8.44 11.50
N SER A 2 36.64 7.18 11.87
CA SER A 2 36.83 5.99 11.03
C SER A 2 35.76 5.77 9.98
N ALA A 3 36.13 5.08 8.90
CA ALA A 3 35.23 4.59 7.83
C ALA A 3 33.98 3.85 8.38
N SER A 4 34.11 3.18 9.51
CA SER A 4 33.02 2.52 10.24
C SER A 4 31.91 3.46 10.70
N PHE A 5 32.27 4.66 11.18
CA PHE A 5 31.26 5.66 11.60
C PHE A 5 30.51 6.24 10.40
N GLN A 6 31.17 6.45 9.27
CA GLN A 6 30.53 6.92 8.04
C GLN A 6 29.63 5.84 7.44
N ALA A 7 30.02 4.56 7.50
CA ALA A 7 29.18 3.44 7.06
C ALA A 7 27.90 3.33 7.89
N ALA A 8 28.02 3.33 9.22
CA ALA A 8 26.86 3.29 10.12
C ALA A 8 25.88 4.46 9.90
N ARG A 9 26.42 5.68 9.65
CA ARG A 9 25.60 6.86 9.35
C ARG A 9 24.88 6.76 8.00
N ARG A 10 25.51 6.14 6.99
CA ARG A 10 24.88 5.88 5.68
C ARG A 10 23.76 4.86 5.79
N GLU A 11 23.97 3.78 6.54
CA GLU A 11 22.96 2.75 6.78
C GLU A 11 21.75 3.31 7.53
N SER A 12 21.97 4.07 8.61
CA SER A 12 20.91 4.75 9.36
C SER A 12 20.09 5.69 8.48
N ASN A 13 20.74 6.50 7.63
CA ASN A 13 20.07 7.43 6.73
C ASN A 13 19.28 6.68 5.62
N THR A 14 19.75 5.51 5.19
CA THR A 14 19.05 4.68 4.22
C THR A 14 17.81 4.03 4.83
N ALA A 15 17.92 3.48 6.04
CA ALA A 15 16.80 2.89 6.76
C ALA A 15 15.69 3.92 7.06
N THR A 16 16.08 5.12 7.51
CA THR A 16 15.13 6.21 7.76
C THR A 16 14.39 6.61 6.49
N LYS A 17 15.08 6.77 5.36
CA LYS A 17 14.45 7.12 4.08
C LYS A 17 13.51 6.01 3.60
N LEU A 18 13.88 4.75 3.77
CA LEU A 18 13.05 3.60 3.42
C LEU A 18 11.76 3.60 4.25
N PHE A 19 11.88 3.76 5.56
CA PHE A 19 10.74 3.81 6.45
C PHE A 19 9.82 4.99 6.13
N MET A 20 10.35 6.19 5.91
CA MET A 20 9.57 7.37 5.52
C MET A 20 8.83 7.15 4.21
N SER A 21 9.48 6.58 3.20
CA SER A 21 8.82 6.26 1.91
C SER A 21 7.68 5.26 2.06
N SER A 22 7.88 4.24 2.91
CA SER A 22 6.87 3.22 3.20
C SER A 22 5.70 3.79 3.99
N ALA A 23 5.98 4.62 4.99
CA ALA A 23 4.97 5.27 5.82
C ALA A 23 4.12 6.25 5.00
N GLU A 24 4.73 7.00 4.07
CA GLU A 24 4.03 7.94 3.21
C GLU A 24 3.16 7.20 2.18
N TYR A 25 3.66 6.12 1.59
CA TYR A 25 2.87 5.27 0.70
C TYR A 25 1.67 4.65 1.43
N PHE A 26 1.90 4.10 2.61
CA PHE A 26 0.86 3.59 3.49
C PHE A 26 -0.17 4.68 3.82
N ALA A 27 0.27 5.85 4.28
CA ALA A 27 -0.62 6.92 4.75
C ALA A 27 -1.56 7.42 3.64
N ILE A 28 -1.06 7.56 2.40
CA ILE A 28 -1.89 7.98 1.26
C ILE A 28 -2.96 6.93 0.96
N VAL A 29 -2.56 5.66 0.84
CA VAL A 29 -3.49 4.58 0.47
C VAL A 29 -4.47 4.29 1.60
N PHE A 30 -4.00 4.22 2.84
CA PHE A 30 -4.83 4.00 4.01
C PHE A 30 -5.82 5.16 4.23
N GLY A 31 -5.35 6.41 4.11
CA GLY A 31 -6.22 7.59 4.22
C GLY A 31 -7.33 7.61 3.17
N ALA A 32 -7.00 7.30 1.92
CA ALA A 32 -7.99 7.16 0.86
C ALA A 32 -8.98 6.01 1.14
N GLY A 33 -8.47 4.84 1.55
CA GLY A 33 -9.28 3.69 1.92
C GLY A 33 -10.22 3.97 3.09
N PHE A 34 -9.75 4.73 4.09
CA PHE A 34 -10.59 5.15 5.20
C PHE A 34 -11.75 6.05 4.75
N VAL A 35 -11.47 7.02 3.88
CA VAL A 35 -12.49 7.92 3.33
C VAL A 35 -13.49 7.13 2.47
N PHE A 36 -13.02 6.32 1.53
CA PHE A 36 -13.89 5.53 0.66
C PHE A 36 -14.68 4.48 1.43
N GLY A 37 -14.06 3.81 2.39
CA GLY A 37 -14.73 2.86 3.27
C GLY A 37 -15.84 3.51 4.09
N THR A 38 -15.62 4.71 4.61
CA THR A 38 -16.65 5.48 5.32
C THR A 38 -17.81 5.82 4.40
N VAL A 39 -17.54 6.36 3.20
CA VAL A 39 -18.58 6.67 2.20
C VAL A 39 -19.32 5.40 1.78
N ARG A 40 -18.59 4.31 1.58
CA ARG A 40 -19.17 3.00 1.25
C ARG A 40 -20.17 2.53 2.31
N VAL A 41 -19.75 2.52 3.57
CA VAL A 41 -20.59 2.00 4.66
C VAL A 41 -21.80 2.90 4.89
N MET A 42 -21.64 4.22 4.84
CA MET A 42 -22.73 5.15 5.14
C MET A 42 -23.72 5.32 3.99
N TRP A 43 -23.27 5.25 2.72
CA TRP A 43 -24.09 5.62 1.57
C TRP A 43 -24.29 4.48 0.56
N LEU A 44 -23.24 3.76 0.18
CA LEU A 44 -23.34 2.74 -0.85
C LEU A 44 -24.01 1.45 -0.34
N VAL A 45 -23.58 0.95 0.81
CA VAL A 45 -24.10 -0.32 1.36
C VAL A 45 -25.62 -0.28 1.55
N PRO A 46 -26.23 0.78 2.12
CA PRO A 46 -27.68 0.86 2.25
C PRO A 46 -28.45 0.90 0.93
N THR A 47 -27.80 1.34 -0.16
CA THR A 47 -28.47 1.53 -1.47
C THR A 47 -28.28 0.36 -2.42
N VAL A 48 -27.09 -0.21 -2.49
CA VAL A 48 -26.73 -1.24 -3.49
C VAL A 48 -26.27 -2.56 -2.88
N GLY A 49 -26.18 -2.65 -1.57
CA GLY A 49 -25.70 -3.82 -0.82
C GLY A 49 -24.16 -3.90 -0.76
N VAL A 50 -23.67 -4.74 0.16
CA VAL A 50 -22.25 -4.84 0.51
C VAL A 50 -21.39 -5.20 -0.69
N ARG A 51 -21.73 -6.29 -1.42
CA ARG A 51 -20.93 -6.80 -2.54
C ARG A 51 -20.74 -5.77 -3.65
N VAL A 52 -21.82 -5.11 -4.08
CA VAL A 52 -21.76 -4.12 -5.16
C VAL A 52 -20.97 -2.88 -4.72
N ALA A 53 -21.15 -2.46 -3.47
CA ALA A 53 -20.41 -1.34 -2.91
C ALA A 53 -18.90 -1.61 -2.88
N GLU A 54 -18.46 -2.79 -2.44
CA GLU A 54 -17.05 -3.21 -2.39
C GLU A 54 -16.43 -3.31 -3.80
N LEU A 55 -17.14 -3.92 -4.76
CA LEU A 55 -16.67 -4.02 -6.12
C LEU A 55 -16.59 -2.66 -6.84
N THR A 56 -17.44 -1.72 -6.50
CA THR A 56 -17.39 -0.34 -7.04
C THR A 56 -16.21 0.45 -6.48
N GLU A 57 -15.84 0.22 -5.22
CA GLU A 57 -14.69 0.87 -4.59
C GLU A 57 -13.35 0.35 -5.14
N LEU A 58 -13.29 -0.93 -5.56
CA LEU A 58 -12.07 -1.59 -6.00
C LEU A 58 -11.29 -0.82 -7.09
N PRO A 59 -11.89 -0.40 -8.22
CA PRO A 59 -11.16 0.33 -9.27
C PRO A 59 -10.64 1.70 -8.78
N LEU A 60 -11.37 2.35 -7.89
CA LEU A 60 -10.95 3.62 -7.29
C LEU A 60 -9.71 3.40 -6.40
N MET A 61 -9.73 2.37 -5.56
CA MET A 61 -8.59 2.01 -4.72
C MET A 61 -7.38 1.58 -5.53
N LEU A 62 -7.54 0.83 -6.61
CA LEU A 62 -6.43 0.49 -7.51
C LEU A 62 -5.83 1.73 -8.18
N ALA A 63 -6.65 2.71 -8.55
CA ALA A 63 -6.16 3.99 -9.06
C ALA A 63 -5.35 4.75 -8.00
N VAL A 64 -5.84 4.82 -6.76
CA VAL A 64 -5.10 5.43 -5.64
C VAL A 64 -3.76 4.73 -5.42
N VAL A 65 -3.75 3.40 -5.36
CA VAL A 65 -2.53 2.59 -5.21
C VAL A 65 -1.52 2.89 -6.33
N PHE A 66 -1.99 2.95 -7.57
CA PHE A 66 -1.14 3.26 -8.73
C PHE A 66 -0.52 4.67 -8.63
N PHE A 67 -1.33 5.69 -8.36
CA PHE A 67 -0.85 7.08 -8.28
C PHE A 67 0.06 7.30 -7.08
N ALA A 68 -0.28 6.73 -5.92
CA ALA A 68 0.54 6.79 -4.71
C ALA A 68 1.91 6.13 -4.94
N ALA A 69 1.94 4.92 -5.50
CA ALA A 69 3.19 4.23 -5.82
C ALA A 69 4.03 4.98 -6.86
N ARG A 70 3.39 5.57 -7.88
CA ARG A 70 4.07 6.40 -8.89
C ARG A 70 4.69 7.63 -8.25
N TRP A 71 3.96 8.29 -7.36
CA TRP A 71 4.42 9.49 -6.67
C TRP A 71 5.61 9.18 -5.75
N VAL A 72 5.49 8.16 -4.90
CA VAL A 72 6.58 7.72 -4.00
C VAL A 72 7.81 7.28 -4.79
N ASN A 73 7.63 6.53 -5.87
CA ASN A 73 8.74 6.14 -6.74
C ASN A 73 9.49 7.34 -7.32
N ARG A 74 8.78 8.36 -7.77
CA ARG A 74 9.38 9.58 -8.34
C ARG A 74 10.07 10.43 -7.29
N ARG A 75 9.48 10.53 -6.09
CA ARG A 75 9.97 11.43 -5.04
C ARG A 75 11.15 10.83 -4.27
N PHE A 76 11.11 9.55 -3.95
CA PHE A 76 12.06 8.94 -3.02
C PHE A 76 12.92 7.83 -3.61
N LEU A 77 12.49 7.19 -4.71
CA LEU A 77 13.05 5.94 -5.19
C LEU A 77 13.64 6.05 -6.62
N THR A 78 13.86 7.26 -7.14
CA THR A 78 14.32 7.48 -8.53
C THR A 78 15.66 6.76 -8.79
N GLU A 79 16.60 6.84 -7.86
CA GLU A 79 17.96 6.23 -7.97
C GLU A 79 18.09 4.92 -7.17
N ARG A 80 16.98 4.36 -6.69
CA ARG A 80 17.03 3.17 -5.84
C ARG A 80 16.86 1.88 -6.63
N ASP A 81 17.47 0.83 -6.09
CA ASP A 81 17.40 -0.52 -6.62
C ASP A 81 15.97 -1.07 -6.58
N GLN A 82 15.73 -2.07 -7.40
CA GLN A 82 14.45 -2.75 -7.49
C GLN A 82 14.07 -3.45 -6.18
N SER A 83 15.06 -3.96 -5.43
CA SER A 83 14.88 -4.54 -4.10
C SER A 83 14.34 -3.53 -3.10
N THR A 84 14.86 -2.31 -3.09
CA THR A 84 14.39 -1.22 -2.23
C THR A 84 12.92 -0.88 -2.50
N ARG A 85 12.49 -0.88 -3.78
CA ARG A 85 11.08 -0.63 -4.15
C ARG A 85 10.16 -1.72 -3.64
N LEU A 86 10.59 -2.98 -3.72
CA LEU A 86 9.85 -4.11 -3.15
C LEU A 86 9.76 -4.00 -1.63
N THR A 87 10.86 -3.67 -0.97
CA THR A 87 10.89 -3.50 0.49
C THR A 87 9.93 -2.39 0.94
N VAL A 88 9.88 -1.26 0.22
CA VAL A 88 8.92 -0.17 0.51
C VAL A 88 7.48 -0.68 0.41
N GLY A 89 7.14 -1.43 -0.64
CA GLY A 89 5.81 -2.01 -0.80
C GLY A 89 5.46 -3.00 0.32
N VAL A 90 6.39 -3.90 0.68
CA VAL A 90 6.19 -4.90 1.74
C VAL A 90 6.06 -4.26 3.13
N VAL A 91 6.89 -3.26 3.44
CA VAL A 91 6.79 -2.53 4.72
C VAL A 91 5.48 -1.75 4.81
N ALA A 92 5.09 -1.06 3.74
CA ALA A 92 3.80 -0.37 3.69
C ALA A 92 2.62 -1.34 3.84
N PHE A 93 2.70 -2.53 3.23
CA PHE A 93 1.72 -3.60 3.38
C PHE A 93 1.63 -4.10 4.83
N ALA A 94 2.74 -4.32 5.50
CA ALA A 94 2.74 -4.70 6.91
C ALA A 94 2.09 -3.62 7.81
N LEU A 95 2.37 -2.33 7.52
CA LEU A 95 1.71 -1.22 8.21
C LEU A 95 0.20 -1.19 7.97
N LEU A 96 -0.23 -1.49 6.74
CA LEU A 96 -1.66 -1.55 6.38
C LEU A 96 -2.36 -2.66 7.15
N LEU A 97 -1.83 -3.89 7.13
CA LEU A 97 -2.41 -5.01 7.89
C LEU A 97 -2.48 -4.73 9.39
N LEU A 98 -1.44 -4.09 9.94
CA LEU A 98 -1.42 -3.70 11.35
C LEU A 98 -2.51 -2.66 11.65
N ALA A 99 -2.67 -1.66 10.80
CA ALA A 99 -3.71 -0.65 10.95
C ALA A 99 -5.12 -1.24 10.84
N GLU A 100 -5.36 -2.12 9.87
CA GLU A 100 -6.64 -2.83 9.71
C GLU A 100 -6.96 -3.70 10.94
N LEU A 101 -5.96 -4.42 11.45
CA LEU A 101 -6.12 -5.23 12.66
C LEU A 101 -6.48 -4.36 13.87
N ILE A 102 -5.74 -3.27 14.09
CA ILE A 102 -5.99 -2.34 15.21
C ILE A 102 -7.41 -1.76 15.08
N LEU A 103 -7.78 -1.24 13.93
CA LEU A 103 -9.11 -0.65 13.73
C LEU A 103 -10.23 -1.68 13.83
N GLY A 104 -10.07 -2.85 13.21
CA GLY A 104 -11.07 -3.92 13.27
C GLY A 104 -11.34 -4.40 14.69
N VAL A 105 -10.27 -4.55 15.48
CA VAL A 105 -10.41 -4.99 16.89
C VAL A 105 -10.92 -3.86 17.78
N THR A 106 -10.36 -2.64 17.67
CA THR A 106 -10.67 -1.54 18.61
C THR A 106 -11.98 -0.82 18.30
N LEU A 107 -12.30 -0.60 17.04
CA LEU A 107 -13.50 0.12 16.61
C LEU A 107 -14.61 -0.84 16.16
N GLY A 108 -14.25 -1.94 15.48
CA GLY A 108 -15.19 -2.92 14.99
C GLY A 108 -15.60 -3.99 16.01
N GLY A 109 -14.84 -4.13 17.11
CA GLY A 109 -15.05 -5.22 18.08
C GLY A 109 -14.85 -6.61 17.49
N LEU A 110 -14.17 -6.71 16.34
CA LEU A 110 -13.93 -7.95 15.60
C LEU A 110 -12.77 -8.74 16.19
N THR A 111 -12.81 -10.05 16.05
CA THR A 111 -11.64 -10.90 16.29
C THR A 111 -10.64 -10.77 15.14
N PRO A 112 -9.35 -11.04 15.36
CA PRO A 112 -8.34 -11.03 14.27
C PRO A 112 -8.72 -11.93 13.09
N LYS A 113 -9.43 -13.03 13.35
CA LYS A 113 -9.91 -13.94 12.31
C LYS A 113 -11.00 -13.29 11.46
N GLU A 114 -11.93 -12.61 12.06
CA GLU A 114 -13.02 -11.90 11.36
C GLU A 114 -12.48 -10.75 10.50
N VAL A 115 -11.46 -10.02 10.99
CA VAL A 115 -10.83 -8.94 10.23
C VAL A 115 -10.28 -9.41 8.89
N PHE A 116 -9.64 -10.59 8.86
CA PHE A 116 -8.93 -11.04 7.66
C PHE A 116 -9.62 -12.16 6.88
N LEU A 117 -10.47 -12.97 7.50
CA LEU A 117 -10.99 -14.19 6.90
C LEU A 117 -12.51 -14.19 6.69
N ASP A 118 -13.25 -13.29 7.32
CA ASP A 118 -14.71 -13.25 7.21
C ASP A 118 -15.17 -12.28 6.12
N HIS A 119 -14.80 -12.61 4.89
CA HIS A 119 -15.19 -11.84 3.70
C HIS A 119 -16.06 -12.70 2.77
N ASP A 120 -17.00 -12.05 2.07
CA ASP A 120 -17.73 -12.68 0.97
C ASP A 120 -16.74 -13.24 -0.08
N PRO A 121 -16.93 -14.45 -0.62
CA PRO A 121 -15.95 -15.08 -1.51
C PRO A 121 -15.55 -14.25 -2.74
N VAL A 122 -16.45 -13.45 -3.27
CA VAL A 122 -16.20 -12.62 -4.47
C VAL A 122 -15.45 -11.35 -4.10
N SER A 123 -15.99 -10.58 -3.16
CA SER A 123 -15.35 -9.33 -2.72
C SER A 123 -14.08 -9.59 -1.91
N GLY A 124 -14.01 -10.68 -1.15
CA GLY A 124 -12.80 -11.11 -0.47
C GLY A 124 -11.65 -11.43 -1.43
N THR A 125 -11.94 -12.13 -2.55
CA THR A 125 -10.92 -12.35 -3.59
C THR A 125 -10.42 -11.02 -4.16
N ALA A 126 -11.31 -10.09 -4.45
CA ALA A 126 -10.97 -8.77 -4.94
C ALA A 126 -10.13 -7.97 -3.93
N TYR A 127 -10.48 -8.06 -2.65
CA TYR A 127 -9.71 -7.47 -1.55
C TYR A 127 -8.28 -8.00 -1.50
N TYR A 128 -8.07 -9.33 -1.49
CA TYR A 128 -6.73 -9.92 -1.47
C TYR A 128 -5.90 -9.58 -2.71
N LEU A 129 -6.52 -9.52 -3.88
CA LEU A 129 -5.85 -9.08 -5.11
C LEU A 129 -5.42 -7.62 -5.02
N SER A 130 -6.22 -6.74 -4.43
CA SER A 130 -5.86 -5.33 -4.22
C SER A 130 -4.74 -5.17 -3.19
N LEU A 131 -4.69 -6.00 -2.15
CA LEU A 131 -3.58 -6.07 -1.21
C LEU A 131 -2.27 -6.49 -1.88
N CYS A 132 -2.31 -7.51 -2.74
CA CYS A 132 -1.15 -7.92 -3.54
C CYS A 132 -0.71 -6.81 -4.50
N ALA A 133 -1.65 -6.16 -5.17
CA ALA A 133 -1.36 -5.00 -6.02
C ALA A 133 -0.71 -3.87 -5.22
N PHE A 134 -1.22 -3.55 -4.04
CA PHE A 134 -0.64 -2.56 -3.15
C PHE A 134 0.82 -2.88 -2.79
N ALA A 135 1.11 -4.11 -2.35
CA ALA A 135 2.45 -4.53 -1.98
C ALA A 135 3.45 -4.50 -3.16
N LEU A 136 3.00 -4.84 -4.37
CA LEU A 136 3.87 -5.01 -5.53
C LEU A 136 3.96 -3.78 -6.44
N MET A 137 3.04 -2.82 -6.34
CA MET A 137 2.94 -1.68 -7.26
C MET A 137 4.23 -0.84 -7.35
N PRO A 138 4.92 -0.49 -6.23
CA PRO A 138 6.17 0.27 -6.32
C PRO A 138 7.25 -0.46 -7.13
N TRP A 139 7.34 -1.78 -7.00
CA TRP A 139 8.26 -2.63 -7.73
C TRP A 139 7.90 -2.76 -9.22
N CYS A 140 6.62 -2.97 -9.54
CA CYS A 140 6.13 -3.07 -10.92
C CYS A 140 6.43 -1.79 -11.71
N LEU A 141 6.09 -0.63 -11.14
CA LEU A 141 6.34 0.67 -11.78
C LEU A 141 7.82 0.96 -11.98
N GLY A 142 8.69 0.52 -11.06
CA GLY A 142 10.13 0.64 -11.21
C GLY A 142 10.69 -0.20 -12.36
N ARG A 143 10.10 -1.36 -12.66
CA ARG A 143 10.47 -2.21 -13.80
C ARG A 143 10.05 -1.60 -15.14
N VAL A 144 8.83 -1.11 -15.22
CA VAL A 144 8.29 -0.49 -16.44
C VAL A 144 9.11 0.74 -16.82
N GLY A 145 9.42 1.61 -15.85
CA GLY A 145 10.23 2.80 -16.09
C GLY A 145 11.63 2.50 -16.63
N ARG A 146 12.29 1.45 -16.13
CA ARG A 146 13.62 1.01 -16.63
C ARG A 146 13.57 0.43 -18.03
N ARG A 147 12.55 -0.35 -18.35
CA ARG A 147 12.39 -0.91 -19.72
C ARG A 147 12.15 0.19 -20.75
N ALA A 148 11.32 1.17 -20.41
CA ALA A 148 11.10 2.32 -21.28
C ALA A 148 12.39 3.12 -21.54
N ALA A 149 13.20 3.37 -20.52
CA ALA A 149 14.48 4.05 -20.68
C ALA A 149 15.49 3.27 -21.57
N ALA A 150 15.49 1.93 -21.48
CA ALA A 150 16.38 1.08 -22.28
C ALA A 150 15.94 0.92 -23.74
N SER A 151 14.71 1.25 -24.10
CA SER A 151 14.20 1.16 -25.49
C SER A 151 14.42 2.43 -26.32
N PHE A 152 14.83 3.53 -25.69
CA PHE A 152 15.07 4.83 -26.32
C PHE A 152 16.58 5.24 -26.34
N GLY A 153 17.48 4.41 -25.86
CA GLY A 153 18.92 4.59 -25.88
C GLY A 153 19.62 3.55 -26.73
#